data_eb9b40a888b6711c04d36acad538a517
#
_entry.id   eb9b40a888b6711c04d36acad538a517
#
_cell.length_a   1.000
_cell.length_b   1.000
_cell.length_c   1.000
_cell.angle_alpha   90.00
_cell.angle_beta   90.00
_cell.angle_gamma   90.00
#
_symmetry.space_group_name_H-M   'P 1'
#
loop_
_entity.id
_entity.type
_entity.pdbx_description
1 polymer ?
#
loop_
_entity_poly.entity_id
_entity_poly.type
_entity_poly.pdbx_seq_one_letter_code
_entity_poly.pdbx_strand_id
1 'polypeptide(L)'
;MEYRYLGNSGLQVSVLSFGNWLNSNTEADYNLTRDAIKKCYDAGVNFYDTAEIYGSGTAETLMGKAIKELNLPREELVISTKLFKIGSGVNDTFLSRKHLIEGVQNSMKRL
;
A
#
# COMPACT_ATOMS: atom_id res chain seq x y z
N MET A 1 -4.39 -13.16 -15.92
CA MET A 1 -3.20 -12.48 -15.33
C MET A 1 -2.01 -13.42 -15.40
N GLU A 2 -0.83 -12.92 -15.74
CA GLU A 2 0.44 -13.65 -15.65
C GLU A 2 1.10 -13.36 -14.30
N TYR A 3 1.75 -14.37 -13.71
CA TYR A 3 2.49 -14.23 -12.44
C TYR A 3 3.95 -14.61 -12.62
N ARG A 4 4.84 -13.95 -11.92
CA ARG A 4 6.28 -14.20 -11.93
C ARG A 4 6.85 -14.24 -10.51
N TYR A 5 7.92 -14.99 -10.34
CA TYR A 5 8.65 -15.00 -9.07
C TYR A 5 9.35 -13.66 -8.85
N LEU A 6 9.21 -13.14 -7.64
CA LEU A 6 9.94 -11.94 -7.19
C LEU A 6 11.35 -12.36 -6.80
N GLY A 7 12.27 -12.33 -7.79
CA GLY A 7 13.64 -12.80 -7.59
C GLY A 7 13.67 -14.25 -7.10
N ASN A 8 14.50 -14.50 -6.08
CA ASN A 8 14.68 -15.84 -5.47
C ASN A 8 13.87 -16.03 -4.17
N SER A 9 12.85 -15.19 -3.94
CA SER A 9 12.07 -15.21 -2.70
C SER A 9 11.04 -16.35 -2.62
N GLY A 10 10.72 -17.01 -3.74
CA GLY A 10 9.60 -17.96 -3.84
C GLY A 10 8.22 -17.29 -3.91
N LEU A 11 8.14 -15.97 -3.72
CA LEU A 11 6.90 -15.19 -3.80
C LEU A 11 6.51 -14.96 -5.26
N GLN A 12 5.26 -15.25 -5.61
CA GLN A 12 4.72 -14.97 -6.93
C GLN A 12 3.88 -13.68 -6.91
N VAL A 13 4.19 -12.77 -7.83
CA VAL A 13 3.45 -11.52 -8.01
C VAL A 13 2.93 -11.39 -9.43
N SER A 14 1.80 -10.71 -9.58
CA SER A 14 1.25 -10.39 -10.89
C SER A 14 2.19 -9.44 -11.66
N VAL A 15 2.29 -9.61 -12.98
CA VAL A 15 3.13 -8.76 -13.84
C VAL A 15 2.63 -7.33 -13.92
N LEU A 16 1.36 -7.08 -13.60
CA LEU A 16 0.78 -5.76 -13.39
C LEU A 16 0.55 -5.55 -11.90
N SER A 17 0.77 -4.34 -11.44
CA SER A 17 0.54 -3.95 -10.05
C SER A 17 -0.34 -2.71 -9.97
N PHE A 18 -1.00 -2.52 -8.83
CA PHE A 18 -1.72 -1.30 -8.51
C PHE A 18 -0.87 -0.40 -7.62
N GLY A 19 -0.84 0.91 -7.92
CA GLY A 19 -0.20 1.93 -7.09
C GLY A 19 -1.16 3.09 -6.81
N ASN A 20 -1.07 3.71 -5.64
CA ASN A 20 -1.99 4.77 -5.22
C ASN A 20 -1.31 6.09 -4.83
N TRP A 21 -0.21 6.41 -5.49
CA TRP A 21 0.57 7.62 -5.17
C TRP A 21 -0.23 8.94 -5.25
N LEU A 22 -1.17 9.05 -6.18
CA LEU A 22 -1.89 10.30 -6.48
C LEU A 22 -3.17 10.50 -5.67
N ASN A 23 -3.41 9.72 -4.64
CA ASN A 23 -4.63 9.82 -3.86
C ASN A 23 -4.60 11.04 -2.93
N SER A 24 -5.64 11.85 -2.98
CA SER A 24 -5.96 12.86 -1.98
C SER A 24 -6.97 12.31 -0.97
N ASN A 25 -7.25 13.06 0.09
CA ASN A 25 -8.09 12.60 1.20
C ASN A 25 -9.56 13.04 1.03
N THR A 26 -10.13 12.91 -0.16
CA THR A 26 -11.54 13.18 -0.39
C THR A 26 -12.34 11.87 -0.45
N GLU A 27 -13.64 11.95 -0.21
CA GLU A 27 -14.54 10.81 -0.37
C GLU A 27 -14.57 10.30 -1.82
N ALA A 28 -14.50 11.22 -2.79
CA ALA A 28 -14.43 10.87 -4.21
C ALA A 28 -13.16 10.06 -4.52
N ASP A 29 -12.01 10.46 -3.97
CA ASP A 29 -10.75 9.73 -4.13
C ASP A 29 -10.78 8.38 -3.45
N TYR A 30 -11.43 8.28 -2.29
CA TYR A 30 -11.63 7.01 -1.63
C TYR A 30 -12.44 6.04 -2.50
N ASN A 31 -13.58 6.48 -3.03
CA ASN A 31 -14.42 5.64 -3.89
C ASN A 31 -13.68 5.20 -5.15
N LEU A 32 -12.92 6.11 -5.77
CA LEU A 32 -12.10 5.78 -6.94
C LEU A 32 -11.02 4.74 -6.59
N THR A 33 -10.34 4.90 -5.47
CA THR A 33 -9.31 3.96 -4.98
C THR A 33 -9.91 2.58 -4.72
N ARG A 34 -11.03 2.52 -3.99
CA ARG A 34 -11.74 1.28 -3.69
C ARG A 34 -12.16 0.55 -4.96
N ASP A 35 -12.78 1.26 -5.89
CA ASP A 35 -13.28 0.68 -7.14
C ASP A 35 -12.14 0.23 -8.05
N ALA A 36 -11.02 0.96 -8.08
CA ALA A 36 -9.82 0.57 -8.79
C ALA A 36 -9.17 -0.70 -8.19
N ILE A 37 -9.04 -0.76 -6.86
CA ILE A 37 -8.56 -1.96 -6.14
C ILE A 37 -9.44 -3.17 -6.47
N LYS A 38 -10.77 -3.00 -6.41
CA LYS A 38 -11.72 -4.07 -6.75
C LYS A 38 -11.51 -4.59 -8.16
N LYS A 39 -11.42 -3.68 -9.15
CA LYS A 39 -11.18 -4.06 -10.56
C LYS A 39 -9.84 -4.75 -10.75
N CYS A 40 -8.78 -4.27 -10.08
CA CYS A 40 -7.46 -4.90 -10.13
C CYS A 40 -7.50 -6.32 -9.55
N TYR A 41 -8.13 -6.48 -8.38
CA TYR A 41 -8.29 -7.78 -7.74
C TYR A 41 -9.07 -8.76 -8.64
N ASP A 42 -10.23 -8.33 -9.16
CA ASP A 42 -11.05 -9.15 -10.07
C ASP A 42 -10.31 -9.54 -11.36
N ALA A 43 -9.35 -8.72 -11.79
CA ALA A 43 -8.48 -9.01 -12.94
C ALA A 43 -7.28 -9.92 -12.58
N GLY A 44 -7.12 -10.31 -11.32
CA GLY A 44 -6.05 -11.17 -10.83
C GLY A 44 -4.78 -10.42 -10.41
N VAL A 45 -4.82 -9.11 -10.22
CA VAL A 45 -3.70 -8.37 -9.62
C VAL A 45 -3.60 -8.74 -8.15
N ASN A 46 -2.43 -9.21 -7.73
CA ASN A 46 -2.15 -9.50 -6.33
C ASN A 46 -1.09 -8.59 -5.70
N PHE A 47 -0.46 -7.69 -6.49
CA PHE A 47 0.60 -6.82 -6.04
C PHE A 47 0.14 -5.36 -5.98
N TYR A 48 0.21 -4.77 -4.78
CA TYR A 48 -0.25 -3.42 -4.46
C TYR A 48 0.88 -2.62 -3.84
N ASP A 49 1.21 -1.46 -4.42
CA ASP A 49 2.35 -0.62 -4.00
C ASP A 49 1.88 0.72 -3.44
N THR A 50 2.43 1.10 -2.31
CA THR A 50 2.17 2.38 -1.64
C THR A 50 3.45 2.90 -0.95
N ALA A 51 3.37 3.99 -0.18
CA ALA A 51 4.44 4.50 0.67
C ALA A 51 3.88 5.38 1.78
N GLU A 52 4.60 5.45 2.91
CA GLU A 52 4.22 6.34 4.02
C GLU A 52 4.18 7.82 3.61
N ILE A 53 5.05 8.23 2.67
CA ILE A 53 5.09 9.63 2.20
C ILE A 53 3.87 10.00 1.33
N TYR A 54 3.18 9.04 0.74
CA TYR A 54 2.07 9.33 -0.16
C TYR A 54 0.88 9.90 0.62
N GLY A 55 0.68 11.22 0.46
CA GLY A 55 -0.31 11.95 1.23
C GLY A 55 -0.07 11.89 2.75
N SER A 56 1.20 11.79 3.20
CA SER A 56 1.55 11.66 4.61
C SER A 56 0.78 10.54 5.34
N GLY A 57 0.76 9.36 4.73
CA GLY A 57 0.08 8.17 5.25
C GLY A 57 -1.36 8.01 4.79
N THR A 58 -1.95 9.02 4.14
CA THR A 58 -3.33 8.94 3.64
C THR A 58 -3.50 7.83 2.61
N ALA A 59 -2.56 7.69 1.67
CA ALA A 59 -2.65 6.65 0.64
C ALA A 59 -2.69 5.23 1.24
N GLU A 60 -1.86 4.95 2.23
CA GLU A 60 -1.90 3.68 2.97
C GLU A 60 -3.25 3.50 3.69
N THR A 61 -3.75 4.54 4.35
CA THR A 61 -5.03 4.50 5.06
C THR A 61 -6.20 4.22 4.12
N LEU A 62 -6.23 4.86 2.94
CA LEU A 62 -7.28 4.62 1.94
C LEU A 62 -7.20 3.21 1.37
N MET A 63 -5.98 2.71 1.10
CA MET A 63 -5.77 1.34 0.63
C MET A 63 -6.23 0.32 1.67
N GLY A 64 -5.80 0.45 2.92
CA GLY A 64 -6.19 -0.46 4.01
C GLY A 64 -7.70 -0.45 4.26
N LYS A 65 -8.32 0.74 4.24
CA LYS A 65 -9.79 0.88 4.34
C LYS A 65 -10.50 0.15 3.20
N ALA A 66 -10.04 0.32 1.97
CA ALA A 66 -10.63 -0.32 0.79
C ALA A 66 -10.51 -1.85 0.84
N ILE A 67 -9.33 -2.36 1.18
CA ILE A 67 -9.09 -3.81 1.33
C ILE A 67 -10.05 -4.41 2.36
N LYS A 68 -10.21 -3.74 3.51
CA LYS A 68 -11.10 -4.18 4.58
C LYS A 68 -12.58 -4.12 4.17
N GLU A 69 -13.02 -3.01 3.56
CA GLU A 69 -14.40 -2.83 3.11
C GLU A 69 -14.80 -3.84 2.03
N LEU A 70 -13.88 -4.13 1.10
CA LEU A 70 -14.06 -5.12 0.04
C LEU A 70 -13.94 -6.56 0.55
N ASN A 71 -13.55 -6.75 1.82
CA ASN A 71 -13.33 -8.05 2.44
C ASN A 71 -12.38 -8.94 1.61
N LEU A 72 -11.29 -8.34 1.09
CA LEU A 72 -10.31 -9.09 0.30
C LEU A 72 -9.46 -9.98 1.22
N PRO A 73 -9.22 -11.25 0.86
CA PRO A 73 -8.38 -12.15 1.65
C PRO A 73 -6.94 -11.61 1.74
N ARG A 74 -6.48 -11.28 2.95
CA ARG A 74 -5.16 -10.64 3.15
C ARG A 74 -4.01 -11.51 2.65
N GLU A 75 -4.14 -12.82 2.78
CA GLU A 75 -3.17 -13.83 2.33
C GLU A 75 -2.97 -13.87 0.82
N GLU A 76 -3.93 -13.40 0.04
CA GLU A 76 -3.84 -13.33 -1.42
C GLU A 76 -3.17 -12.04 -1.90
N LEU A 77 -2.94 -11.08 -1.00
CA LEU A 77 -2.42 -9.76 -1.35
C LEU A 77 -0.95 -9.62 -0.96
N VAL A 78 -0.13 -9.21 -1.92
CA VAL A 78 1.24 -8.75 -1.69
C VAL A 78 1.23 -7.23 -1.67
N ILE A 79 1.45 -6.65 -0.50
CA ILE A 79 1.44 -5.19 -0.32
C ILE A 79 2.85 -4.72 -0.02
N SER A 80 3.39 -3.83 -0.85
CA SER A 80 4.65 -3.14 -0.59
C SER A 80 4.40 -1.72 -0.12
N THR A 81 5.19 -1.26 0.85
CA THR A 81 5.27 0.13 1.25
C THR A 81 6.73 0.54 1.44
N LYS A 82 6.97 1.83 1.60
CA LYS A 82 8.30 2.43 1.66
C LYS A 82 8.36 3.39 2.84
N LEU A 83 9.48 3.39 3.53
CA LEU A 83 9.75 4.29 4.66
C LEU A 83 10.80 5.31 4.24
N PHE A 84 10.53 6.57 4.46
CA PHE A 84 11.48 7.65 4.25
C PHE A 84 11.06 8.93 4.97
N LYS A 85 9.79 9.31 4.90
CA LYS A 85 9.25 10.54 5.46
C LYS A 85 7.74 10.42 5.62
N ILE A 86 7.22 10.84 6.77
CA ILE A 86 5.77 10.90 7.00
C ILE A 86 5.29 12.28 7.42
N GLY A 87 6.12 13.06 8.09
CA GLY A 87 5.78 14.37 8.63
C GLY A 87 6.91 15.37 8.48
N SER A 88 6.92 16.38 9.35
CA SER A 88 7.93 17.44 9.43
C SER A 88 8.65 17.48 10.78
N GLY A 89 8.40 16.53 11.66
CA GLY A 89 9.10 16.41 12.94
C GLY A 89 10.56 16.01 12.76
N VAL A 90 11.36 16.25 13.79
CA VAL A 90 12.82 16.01 13.77
C VAL A 90 13.19 14.57 13.40
N ASN A 91 12.36 13.59 13.77
CA ASN A 91 12.58 12.19 13.53
C ASN A 91 11.60 11.56 12.52
N ASP A 92 10.82 12.38 11.81
CA ASP A 92 9.85 11.92 10.83
C ASP A 92 10.43 11.74 9.42
N THR A 93 11.74 11.92 9.30
CA THR A 93 12.45 11.95 8.02
C THR A 93 13.69 11.07 8.09
N PHE A 94 14.06 10.49 6.94
CA PHE A 94 15.22 9.63 6.76
C PHE A 94 15.09 8.25 7.43
N LEU A 95 16.15 7.46 7.35
CA LEU A 95 16.15 6.03 7.65
C LEU A 95 16.89 5.73 8.97
N SER A 96 16.62 6.51 10.01
CA SER A 96 17.09 6.14 11.35
C SER A 96 16.48 4.80 11.77
N ARG A 97 17.19 4.03 12.59
CA ARG A 97 16.64 2.78 13.15
C ARG A 97 15.30 3.00 13.85
N LYS A 98 15.16 4.13 14.56
CA LYS A 98 13.90 4.55 15.20
C LYS A 98 12.79 4.68 14.16
N HIS A 99 13.00 5.47 13.09
CA HIS A 99 12.00 5.70 12.05
C HIS A 99 11.64 4.40 11.32
N LEU A 100 12.60 3.55 11.03
CA LEU A 100 12.33 2.26 10.38
C LEU A 100 11.40 1.37 11.22
N ILE A 101 11.64 1.26 12.53
CA ILE A 101 10.83 0.42 13.41
C ILE A 101 9.41 1.00 13.56
N GLU A 102 9.33 2.29 13.92
CA GLU A 102 8.05 2.96 14.15
C GLU A 102 7.25 3.14 12.86
N GLY A 103 7.93 3.45 11.76
CA GLY A 103 7.33 3.59 10.45
C GLY A 103 6.67 2.29 9.98
N VAL A 104 7.35 1.14 10.09
CA VAL A 104 6.75 -0.18 9.77
C VAL A 104 5.51 -0.42 10.63
N GLN A 105 5.63 -0.22 11.96
CA GLN A 105 4.49 -0.43 12.87
C GLN A 105 3.29 0.48 12.51
N ASN A 106 3.55 1.71 12.12
CA ASN A 106 2.52 2.66 11.74
C ASN A 106 1.91 2.35 10.36
N SER A 107 2.72 1.94 9.38
CA SER A 107 2.21 1.46 8.09
C SER A 107 1.32 0.22 8.25
N MET A 108 1.72 -0.73 9.11
CA MET A 108 0.90 -1.91 9.41
C MET A 108 -0.44 -1.59 10.07
N LYS A 109 -0.56 -0.46 10.78
CA LYS A 109 -1.85 -0.01 11.34
C LYS A 109 -2.75 0.64 10.28
N ARG A 110 -2.14 1.25 9.26
CA ARG A 110 -2.87 1.91 8.18
C ARG A 110 -3.34 0.93 7.10
N LEU A 111 -2.54 -0.10 6.83
CA LEU A 111 -2.79 -1.18 5.85
C LEU A 111 -3.45 -2.40 6.49
#